data_5325e70319cbbc1729f6222471768ec1
#
_entry.id   5325e70319cbbc1729f6222471768ec1
#
_cell.length_a   1.000
_cell.length_b   1.000
_cell.length_c   1.000
_cell.angle_alpha   90.00
_cell.angle_beta   90.00
_cell.angle_gamma   90.00
#
_symmetry.space_group_name_H-M   'P 1'
#
loop_
_entity.id
_entity.type
_entity.pdbx_description
1 polymer ?
#
loop_
_entity_poly.entity_id
_entity_poly.type
_entity_poly.pdbx_seq_one_letter_code
_entity_poly.pdbx_strand_id
1 'polypeptide(L)'
;MVNQRAGILGTGHSYPEGILTNEDLAKVVETSDDWITTRTGIKQRRKAAPDEYTSLFAVRAARQAIEGARLDPSDIDLLLCATVTPDQILPSTGCIVQAELGANNAAAMDIVAACSGFLYGVSLADSMIRTGQVRHAVVVGAEILTQYVDYTDRQTCVLFGDGAGAAVLGPVEGGRGILASKIKSDGRYEEQLYSPGGGTRKKPTAETLAAGDHFFKMKGNELFKVAVRSMAEISRDVLQTAGVKSDDISLFIPHQANQRITEAVADRLNVDMSRVYSNIAVHGNTSSASIPIALDECVAAGRVKEGDLVLMASFGGGVTWGAVLVRW
;
A
#
# COMPACT_ATOMS: atom_id res chain seq x y z
N MET A 1 -12.28 -31.11 1.27
CA MET A 1 -11.35 -29.99 0.99
C MET A 1 -10.92 -29.46 2.33
N VAL A 2 -9.64 -29.53 2.65
CA VAL A 2 -9.08 -28.96 3.89
C VAL A 2 -9.35 -27.45 3.85
N ASN A 3 -9.96 -26.90 4.89
CA ASN A 3 -10.27 -25.46 4.99
C ASN A 3 -8.99 -24.70 5.33
N GLN A 4 -7.99 -24.76 4.43
CA GLN A 4 -6.68 -24.19 4.61
C GLN A 4 -6.77 -22.68 4.35
N ARG A 5 -6.38 -21.88 5.35
CA ARG A 5 -6.30 -20.42 5.21
C ARG A 5 -4.91 -20.01 4.76
N ALA A 6 -4.84 -18.91 4.04
CA ALA A 6 -3.58 -18.22 3.86
C ALA A 6 -3.29 -17.35 5.08
N GLY A 7 -2.04 -17.32 5.51
CA GLY A 7 -1.54 -16.43 6.55
C GLY A 7 -0.28 -15.71 6.09
N ILE A 8 0.10 -14.66 6.79
CA ILE A 8 1.34 -13.93 6.55
C ILE A 8 2.47 -14.70 7.26
N LEU A 9 3.46 -15.13 6.49
CA LEU A 9 4.59 -15.93 6.93
C LEU A 9 5.85 -15.08 7.19
N GLY A 10 5.98 -13.97 6.46
CA GLY A 10 7.10 -13.04 6.59
C GLY A 10 6.73 -11.69 6.01
N THR A 11 7.40 -10.65 6.48
CA THR A 11 7.22 -9.26 6.07
C THR A 11 8.57 -8.62 5.78
N GLY A 12 8.57 -7.53 5.02
CA GLY A 12 9.78 -6.77 4.75
C GLY A 12 9.45 -5.40 4.17
N HIS A 13 10.38 -4.46 4.32
CA HIS A 13 10.25 -3.13 3.74
C HIS A 13 11.58 -2.60 3.23
N SER A 14 11.49 -1.60 2.36
CA SER A 14 12.64 -0.83 1.89
C SER A 14 12.19 0.56 1.48
N TYR A 15 13.00 1.56 1.75
CA TYR A 15 12.76 2.92 1.31
C TYR A 15 14.08 3.63 0.99
N PRO A 16 14.02 4.72 0.19
CA PRO A 16 15.19 5.54 -0.12
C PRO A 16 15.84 6.11 1.15
N GLU A 17 17.15 6.36 1.10
CA GLU A 17 17.86 7.09 2.15
C GLU A 17 17.50 8.57 2.14
N GLY A 18 17.20 9.14 0.96
CA GLY A 18 16.84 10.54 0.79
C GLY A 18 15.59 10.92 1.59
N ILE A 19 15.67 12.08 2.24
CA ILE A 19 14.58 12.67 3.02
C ILE A 19 14.25 14.03 2.43
N LEU A 20 12.96 14.30 2.25
CA LEU A 20 12.43 15.61 1.86
C LEU A 20 11.58 16.13 3.02
N THR A 21 12.07 17.19 3.69
CA THR A 21 11.39 17.79 4.85
C THR A 21 10.33 18.80 4.41
N ASN A 22 9.48 19.20 5.36
CA ASN A 22 8.51 20.29 5.12
C ASN A 22 9.22 21.64 4.88
N GLU A 23 10.36 21.87 5.53
CA GLU A 23 11.19 23.06 5.33
C GLU A 23 11.80 23.09 3.91
N ASP A 24 12.16 21.95 3.35
CA ASP A 24 12.65 21.87 1.96
C ASP A 24 11.54 22.19 0.96
N LEU A 25 10.34 21.72 1.22
CA LEU A 25 9.16 22.05 0.40
C LEU A 25 8.80 23.53 0.48
N ALA A 26 8.94 24.17 1.65
CA ALA A 26 8.69 25.59 1.82
C ALA A 26 9.64 26.51 1.01
N LYS A 27 10.77 25.96 0.50
CA LYS A 27 11.70 26.68 -0.39
C LYS A 27 11.22 26.70 -1.85
N VAL A 28 10.31 25.78 -2.24
CA VAL A 28 9.91 25.58 -3.66
C VAL A 28 8.41 25.84 -3.90
N VAL A 29 7.58 25.77 -2.87
CA VAL A 29 6.13 26.04 -2.96
C VAL A 29 5.67 26.83 -1.74
N GLU A 30 4.64 27.67 -1.89
CA GLU A 30 4.07 28.44 -0.78
C GLU A 30 3.40 27.55 0.26
N THR A 31 4.14 27.18 1.31
CA THR A 31 3.70 26.30 2.41
C THR A 31 4.54 26.54 3.67
N SER A 32 4.24 25.81 4.75
CA SER A 32 5.03 25.79 5.98
C SER A 32 4.93 24.42 6.66
N ASP A 33 5.86 24.11 7.57
CA ASP A 33 5.79 22.89 8.38
C ASP A 33 4.47 22.82 9.17
N ASP A 34 4.07 23.89 9.82
CA ASP A 34 2.80 23.95 10.55
C ASP A 34 1.58 23.68 9.65
N TRP A 35 1.56 24.28 8.44
CA TRP A 35 0.47 24.08 7.49
C TRP A 35 0.37 22.61 7.04
N ILE A 36 1.50 21.96 6.72
CA ILE A 36 1.53 20.57 6.27
C ILE A 36 1.18 19.64 7.42
N THR A 37 1.84 19.78 8.57
CA THR A 37 1.68 18.89 9.72
C THR A 37 0.25 18.93 10.26
N THR A 38 -0.35 20.11 10.43
CA THR A 38 -1.72 20.26 10.92
C THR A 38 -2.76 19.63 9.99
N ARG A 39 -2.53 19.65 8.66
CA ARG A 39 -3.48 19.13 7.67
C ARG A 39 -3.29 17.67 7.34
N THR A 40 -2.07 17.16 7.47
CA THR A 40 -1.73 15.83 6.96
C THR A 40 -1.13 14.89 7.99
N GLY A 41 -0.51 15.43 9.04
CA GLY A 41 0.32 14.70 9.98
C GLY A 41 1.76 14.47 9.50
N ILE A 42 2.10 14.88 8.26
CA ILE A 42 3.39 14.59 7.62
C ILE A 42 4.42 15.64 8.06
N LYS A 43 5.58 15.18 8.55
CA LYS A 43 6.74 16.04 8.88
C LYS A 43 7.84 15.92 7.84
N GLN A 44 8.00 14.74 7.26
CA GLN A 44 8.95 14.43 6.19
C GLN A 44 8.43 13.28 5.33
N ARG A 45 9.08 13.05 4.20
CA ARG A 45 8.84 11.88 3.34
C ARG A 45 10.15 11.38 2.78
N ARG A 46 10.16 10.08 2.45
CA ARG A 46 11.27 9.47 1.73
C ARG A 46 11.22 9.89 0.28
N LYS A 47 12.38 10.13 -0.32
CA LYS A 47 12.52 10.55 -1.70
C LYS A 47 13.66 9.79 -2.36
N ALA A 48 13.35 9.09 -3.44
CA ALA A 48 14.31 8.36 -4.24
C ALA A 48 15.30 9.31 -4.95
N ALA A 49 16.54 8.87 -5.09
CA ALA A 49 17.53 9.51 -5.93
C ALA A 49 17.15 9.36 -7.42
N PRO A 50 17.71 10.20 -8.32
CA PRO A 50 17.34 10.17 -9.75
C PRO A 50 17.62 8.85 -10.48
N ASP A 51 18.55 8.04 -9.97
CA ASP A 51 18.95 6.74 -10.49
C ASP A 51 18.30 5.55 -9.75
N GLU A 52 17.45 5.82 -8.77
CA GLU A 52 16.67 4.80 -8.07
C GLU A 52 15.30 4.61 -8.74
N TYR A 53 14.82 3.37 -8.79
CA TYR A 53 13.60 2.97 -9.49
C TYR A 53 12.80 1.96 -8.66
N THR A 54 11.54 1.75 -9.01
CA THR A 54 10.55 1.04 -8.18
C THR A 54 10.94 -0.39 -7.89
N SER A 55 11.43 -1.15 -8.88
CA SER A 55 11.80 -2.56 -8.68
C SER A 55 12.98 -2.72 -7.72
N LEU A 56 13.90 -1.74 -7.63
CA LEU A 56 15.03 -1.77 -6.70
C LEU A 56 14.56 -1.92 -5.23
N PHE A 57 13.57 -1.12 -4.84
CA PHE A 57 12.99 -1.18 -3.49
C PHE A 57 12.08 -2.39 -3.33
N ALA A 58 11.32 -2.75 -4.36
CA ALA A 58 10.46 -3.91 -4.37
C ALA A 58 11.24 -5.21 -4.13
N VAL A 59 12.39 -5.40 -4.80
CA VAL A 59 13.29 -6.54 -4.62
C VAL A 59 13.82 -6.63 -3.18
N ARG A 60 14.27 -5.50 -2.63
CA ARG A 60 14.79 -5.45 -1.25
C ARG A 60 13.71 -5.83 -0.23
N ALA A 61 12.52 -5.27 -0.36
CA ALA A 61 11.40 -5.57 0.53
C ALA A 61 10.95 -7.04 0.41
N ALA A 62 10.82 -7.54 -0.82
CA ALA A 62 10.42 -8.92 -1.08
C ALA A 62 11.44 -9.93 -0.57
N ARG A 63 12.74 -9.67 -0.76
CA ARG A 63 13.83 -10.51 -0.25
C ARG A 63 13.77 -10.63 1.26
N GLN A 64 13.62 -9.51 1.96
CA GLN A 64 13.48 -9.50 3.42
C GLN A 64 12.25 -10.29 3.87
N ALA A 65 11.11 -10.16 3.16
CA ALA A 65 9.90 -10.91 3.48
C ALA A 65 10.08 -12.42 3.28
N ILE A 66 10.77 -12.87 2.20
CA ILE A 66 11.06 -14.27 1.92
C ILE A 66 12.01 -14.85 2.99
N GLU A 67 13.06 -14.11 3.35
CA GLU A 67 13.99 -14.49 4.43
C GLU A 67 13.25 -14.61 5.77
N GLY A 68 12.37 -13.65 6.08
CA GLY A 68 11.53 -13.67 7.29
C GLY A 68 10.57 -14.86 7.33
N ALA A 69 10.08 -15.31 6.18
CA ALA A 69 9.27 -16.52 6.03
C ALA A 69 10.09 -17.81 6.08
N ARG A 70 11.43 -17.74 6.07
CA ARG A 70 12.38 -18.88 6.00
C ARG A 70 12.14 -19.76 4.76
N LEU A 71 11.87 -19.12 3.64
CA LEU A 71 11.68 -19.76 2.33
C LEU A 71 12.86 -19.43 1.40
N ASP A 72 13.06 -20.29 0.40
CA ASP A 72 13.90 -20.00 -0.74
C ASP A 72 13.07 -19.27 -1.82
N PRO A 73 13.64 -18.34 -2.61
CA PRO A 73 12.91 -17.73 -3.73
C PRO A 73 12.29 -18.75 -4.70
N SER A 74 12.85 -19.94 -4.85
CA SER A 74 12.29 -21.03 -5.66
C SER A 74 11.02 -21.67 -5.09
N ASP A 75 10.71 -21.41 -3.80
CA ASP A 75 9.47 -21.86 -3.16
C ASP A 75 8.27 -20.98 -3.48
N ILE A 76 8.49 -19.84 -4.15
CA ILE A 76 7.43 -18.87 -4.48
C ILE A 76 6.77 -19.25 -5.80
N ASP A 77 5.44 -19.41 -5.78
CA ASP A 77 4.62 -19.75 -6.95
C ASP A 77 3.98 -18.52 -7.61
N LEU A 78 3.84 -17.42 -6.85
CA LEU A 78 3.17 -16.20 -7.30
C LEU A 78 3.85 -14.97 -6.77
N LEU A 79 4.08 -13.98 -7.62
CA LEU A 79 4.56 -12.65 -7.25
C LEU A 79 3.59 -11.59 -7.79
N LEU A 80 2.97 -10.84 -6.89
CA LEU A 80 2.06 -9.75 -7.20
C LEU A 80 2.71 -8.42 -6.79
N CYS A 81 3.01 -7.55 -7.76
CA CYS A 81 3.56 -6.22 -7.52
C CYS A 81 2.47 -5.16 -7.69
N ALA A 82 2.06 -4.55 -6.60
CA ALA A 82 1.11 -3.45 -6.62
C ALA A 82 1.86 -2.13 -6.81
N THR A 83 1.67 -1.48 -7.96
CA THR A 83 2.34 -0.21 -8.26
C THR A 83 1.54 0.60 -9.28
N VAL A 84 1.61 1.93 -9.18
CA VAL A 84 1.18 2.90 -10.20
C VAL A 84 2.36 3.67 -10.80
N THR A 85 3.57 3.36 -10.31
CA THR A 85 4.83 3.93 -10.76
C THR A 85 5.80 2.82 -11.20
N PRO A 86 5.40 2.01 -12.22
CA PRO A 86 6.24 0.92 -12.70
C PRO A 86 7.54 1.45 -13.31
N ASP A 87 8.60 0.63 -13.32
CA ASP A 87 9.87 0.98 -13.98
C ASP A 87 9.64 1.32 -15.45
N GLN A 88 8.73 0.60 -16.08
CA GLN A 88 8.35 0.72 -17.49
C GLN A 88 6.99 0.06 -17.76
N ILE A 89 6.40 0.35 -18.92
CA ILE A 89 5.09 -0.23 -19.28
C ILE A 89 5.19 -1.75 -19.52
N LEU A 90 6.30 -2.24 -20.08
CA LEU A 90 6.53 -3.63 -20.46
C LEU A 90 8.04 -3.94 -20.46
N PRO A 91 8.48 -5.06 -19.82
CA PRO A 91 7.70 -5.99 -19.01
C PRO A 91 7.14 -5.36 -17.72
N SER A 92 6.24 -6.05 -17.03
CA SER A 92 5.74 -5.61 -15.72
C SER A 92 6.85 -5.54 -14.69
N THR A 93 6.74 -4.63 -13.73
CA THR A 93 7.67 -4.51 -12.60
C THR A 93 7.75 -5.83 -11.83
N GLY A 94 6.63 -6.54 -11.66
CA GLY A 94 6.59 -7.86 -11.04
C GLY A 94 7.47 -8.89 -11.73
N CYS A 95 7.57 -8.89 -13.07
CA CYS A 95 8.47 -9.77 -13.81
C CYS A 95 9.95 -9.42 -13.57
N ILE A 96 10.28 -8.13 -13.46
CA ILE A 96 11.63 -7.67 -13.13
C ILE A 96 12.00 -8.13 -11.71
N VAL A 97 11.13 -7.88 -10.75
CA VAL A 97 11.31 -8.30 -9.35
C VAL A 97 11.47 -9.81 -9.22
N GLN A 98 10.66 -10.58 -9.94
CA GLN A 98 10.72 -12.04 -9.97
C GLN A 98 12.10 -12.55 -10.44
N ALA A 99 12.63 -11.97 -11.53
CA ALA A 99 13.94 -12.33 -12.07
C ALA A 99 15.09 -11.96 -11.12
N GLU A 100 15.06 -10.75 -10.56
CA GLU A 100 16.09 -10.25 -9.62
C GLU A 100 16.12 -11.02 -8.29
N LEU A 101 14.99 -11.56 -7.86
CA LEU A 101 14.90 -12.43 -6.69
C LEU A 101 15.39 -13.84 -6.98
N GLY A 102 15.41 -14.29 -8.23
CA GLY A 102 15.62 -15.68 -8.60
C GLY A 102 14.40 -16.56 -8.33
N ALA A 103 13.19 -15.98 -8.23
CA ALA A 103 11.93 -16.72 -8.00
C ALA A 103 11.42 -17.35 -9.31
N ASN A 104 12.23 -18.20 -9.93
CA ASN A 104 12.03 -18.71 -11.29
C ASN A 104 10.77 -19.56 -11.49
N ASN A 105 10.17 -20.06 -10.40
CA ASN A 105 8.94 -20.83 -10.43
C ASN A 105 7.68 -19.96 -10.33
N ALA A 106 7.84 -18.69 -9.96
CA ALA A 106 6.70 -17.80 -9.72
C ALA A 106 6.10 -17.25 -11.02
N ALA A 107 4.78 -17.31 -11.15
CA ALA A 107 4.06 -16.41 -12.05
C ALA A 107 4.12 -14.99 -11.48
N ALA A 108 4.39 -13.99 -12.33
CA ALA A 108 4.54 -12.60 -11.87
C ALA A 108 3.68 -11.64 -12.68
N MET A 109 3.07 -10.65 -12.00
CA MET A 109 2.27 -9.62 -12.63
C MET A 109 2.17 -8.36 -11.75
N ASP A 110 1.84 -7.23 -12.38
CA ASP A 110 1.51 -5.99 -11.69
C ASP A 110 0.00 -5.89 -11.39
N ILE A 111 -0.32 -5.24 -10.27
CA ILE A 111 -1.69 -4.86 -9.88
C ILE A 111 -1.78 -3.34 -9.85
N VAL A 112 -2.63 -2.77 -10.70
CA VAL A 112 -2.91 -1.33 -10.74
C VAL A 112 -4.23 -1.06 -10.03
N ALA A 113 -4.17 -0.83 -8.71
CA ALA A 113 -5.31 -0.45 -7.86
C ALA A 113 -4.95 0.68 -6.88
N ALA A 114 -3.98 1.52 -7.27
CA ALA A 114 -3.45 2.64 -6.49
C ALA A 114 -3.15 2.22 -5.03
N CYS A 115 -3.50 3.06 -4.06
CA CYS A 115 -3.19 2.81 -2.64
C CYS A 115 -3.83 1.53 -2.08
N SER A 116 -4.79 0.93 -2.78
CA SER A 116 -5.41 -0.34 -2.38
C SER A 116 -4.72 -1.57 -2.97
N GLY A 117 -3.73 -1.38 -3.84
CA GLY A 117 -3.10 -2.45 -4.62
C GLY A 117 -2.55 -3.59 -3.77
N PHE A 118 -1.90 -3.29 -2.64
CA PHE A 118 -1.42 -4.32 -1.72
C PHE A 118 -2.55 -5.20 -1.17
N LEU A 119 -3.65 -4.61 -0.69
CA LEU A 119 -4.78 -5.40 -0.16
C LEU A 119 -5.53 -6.16 -1.26
N TYR A 120 -5.55 -5.65 -2.49
CA TYR A 120 -6.02 -6.40 -3.66
C TYR A 120 -5.13 -7.62 -3.90
N GLY A 121 -3.81 -7.45 -3.88
CA GLY A 121 -2.85 -8.54 -4.00
C GLY A 121 -3.02 -9.61 -2.91
N VAL A 122 -3.17 -9.17 -1.65
CA VAL A 122 -3.42 -10.07 -0.51
C VAL A 122 -4.71 -10.86 -0.70
N SER A 123 -5.80 -10.22 -1.14
CA SER A 123 -7.09 -10.88 -1.38
C SER A 123 -7.03 -11.90 -2.53
N LEU A 124 -6.29 -11.60 -3.60
CA LEU A 124 -6.05 -12.51 -4.72
C LEU A 124 -5.19 -13.70 -4.29
N ALA A 125 -4.08 -13.45 -3.61
CA ALA A 125 -3.19 -14.49 -3.10
C ALA A 125 -3.91 -15.42 -2.12
N ASP A 126 -4.72 -14.88 -1.17
CA ASP A 126 -5.55 -15.69 -0.27
C ASP A 126 -6.47 -16.64 -1.05
N SER A 127 -7.13 -16.12 -2.09
CA SER A 127 -8.06 -16.93 -2.91
C SER A 127 -7.32 -18.05 -3.65
N MET A 128 -6.15 -17.79 -4.23
CA MET A 128 -5.35 -18.77 -4.96
C MET A 128 -4.73 -19.82 -4.02
N ILE A 129 -4.30 -19.43 -2.82
CA ILE A 129 -3.78 -20.37 -1.81
C ILE A 129 -4.90 -21.26 -1.29
N ARG A 130 -6.07 -20.71 -0.96
CA ARG A 130 -7.23 -21.50 -0.50
C ARG A 130 -7.74 -22.51 -1.52
N THR A 131 -7.62 -22.21 -2.80
CA THR A 131 -8.03 -23.10 -3.89
C THR A 131 -6.93 -24.10 -4.28
N GLY A 132 -5.72 -23.98 -3.68
CA GLY A 132 -4.59 -24.87 -3.96
C GLY A 132 -3.91 -24.62 -5.31
N GLN A 133 -4.19 -23.47 -5.95
CA GLN A 133 -3.53 -23.11 -7.21
C GLN A 133 -2.07 -22.70 -7.00
N VAL A 134 -1.78 -22.06 -5.87
CA VAL A 134 -0.43 -21.69 -5.43
C VAL A 134 -0.27 -22.06 -3.95
N ARG A 135 0.96 -22.30 -3.53
CA ARG A 135 1.28 -22.56 -2.13
C ARG A 135 1.81 -21.31 -1.44
N HIS A 136 2.79 -20.64 -2.05
CA HIS A 136 3.37 -19.43 -1.49
C HIS A 136 3.27 -18.28 -2.50
N ALA A 137 2.85 -17.13 -1.99
CA ALA A 137 2.75 -15.90 -2.78
C ALA A 137 3.52 -14.78 -2.10
N VAL A 138 4.26 -13.98 -2.88
CA VAL A 138 4.78 -12.69 -2.47
C VAL A 138 3.85 -11.60 -2.97
N VAL A 139 3.41 -10.72 -2.09
CA VAL A 139 2.68 -9.51 -2.44
C VAL A 139 3.53 -8.31 -2.06
N VAL A 140 3.86 -7.48 -3.03
CA VAL A 140 4.68 -6.27 -2.86
C VAL A 140 3.83 -5.06 -3.18
N GLY A 141 3.88 -4.02 -2.35
CA GLY A 141 3.46 -2.67 -2.71
C GLY A 141 4.72 -1.82 -2.87
N ALA A 142 4.92 -1.17 -4.02
CA ALA A 142 6.14 -0.41 -4.28
C ALA A 142 5.86 0.82 -5.14
N GLU A 143 6.38 1.97 -4.72
CA GLU A 143 6.10 3.24 -5.40
C GLU A 143 7.27 4.22 -5.33
N ILE A 144 7.48 4.96 -6.42
CA ILE A 144 8.28 6.19 -6.47
C ILE A 144 7.40 7.34 -6.93
N LEU A 145 6.59 7.84 -6.00
CA LEU A 145 5.56 8.86 -6.28
C LEU A 145 6.14 10.26 -6.40
N THR A 146 7.28 10.53 -5.76
CA THR A 146 7.90 11.86 -5.75
C THR A 146 8.36 12.31 -7.15
N GLN A 147 8.50 11.39 -8.11
CA GLN A 147 8.77 11.69 -9.51
C GLN A 147 7.52 12.09 -10.32
N TYR A 148 6.32 11.84 -9.79
CA TYR A 148 5.04 12.07 -10.46
C TYR A 148 4.21 13.17 -9.80
N VAL A 149 4.81 14.00 -8.94
CA VAL A 149 4.18 15.18 -8.34
C VAL A 149 4.68 16.46 -8.97
N ASP A 150 3.77 17.40 -9.15
CA ASP A 150 4.08 18.77 -9.55
C ASP A 150 4.50 19.57 -8.30
N TYR A 151 5.76 19.90 -8.18
CA TYR A 151 6.28 20.67 -7.05
C TYR A 151 5.82 22.14 -7.00
N THR A 152 5.02 22.58 -7.96
CA THR A 152 4.30 23.86 -7.93
C THR A 152 2.87 23.71 -7.40
N ASP A 153 2.34 22.48 -7.30
CA ASP A 153 1.03 22.18 -6.74
C ASP A 153 1.14 21.71 -5.28
N ARG A 154 0.89 22.65 -4.35
CA ARG A 154 0.87 22.39 -2.91
C ARG A 154 -0.12 21.31 -2.48
N GLN A 155 -1.15 21.00 -3.28
CA GLN A 155 -2.16 20.00 -2.89
C GLN A 155 -1.64 18.57 -2.99
N THR A 156 -0.65 18.33 -3.83
CA THR A 156 -0.11 17.00 -4.11
C THR A 156 1.33 16.83 -3.64
N CYS A 157 2.22 17.80 -3.87
CA CYS A 157 3.65 17.65 -3.60
C CYS A 157 4.00 17.46 -2.11
N VAL A 158 3.12 17.90 -1.20
CA VAL A 158 3.33 17.78 0.25
C VAL A 158 2.95 16.41 0.82
N LEU A 159 2.31 15.54 0.02
CA LEU A 159 1.71 14.30 0.51
C LEU A 159 2.62 13.08 0.32
N PHE A 160 3.08 12.89 -0.91
CA PHE A 160 3.62 11.62 -1.37
C PHE A 160 5.08 11.39 -0.99
N GLY A 161 5.39 10.16 -0.66
CA GLY A 161 6.74 9.64 -0.44
C GLY A 161 6.95 8.33 -1.18
N ASP A 162 8.18 7.83 -1.16
CA ASP A 162 8.65 6.66 -1.90
C ASP A 162 8.98 5.51 -0.96
N GLY A 163 8.79 4.29 -1.43
CA GLY A 163 9.16 3.09 -0.70
C GLY A 163 8.46 1.84 -1.21
N ALA A 164 8.83 0.72 -0.62
CA ALA A 164 8.25 -0.59 -0.87
C ALA A 164 8.04 -1.36 0.43
N GLY A 165 6.99 -2.15 0.46
CA GLY A 165 6.78 -3.13 1.52
C GLY A 165 6.24 -4.43 0.92
N ALA A 166 6.50 -5.56 1.57
CA ALA A 166 6.13 -6.86 1.08
C ALA A 166 5.64 -7.78 2.18
N ALA A 167 4.81 -8.74 1.79
CA ALA A 167 4.43 -9.87 2.63
C ALA A 167 4.49 -11.17 1.84
N VAL A 168 4.99 -12.23 2.47
CA VAL A 168 4.85 -13.60 1.99
C VAL A 168 3.61 -14.20 2.60
N LEU A 169 2.74 -14.75 1.76
CA LEU A 169 1.56 -15.49 2.16
C LEU A 169 1.75 -16.97 1.85
N GLY A 170 1.25 -17.81 2.75
CA GLY A 170 1.24 -19.26 2.56
C GLY A 170 0.24 -19.92 3.49
N PRO A 171 0.11 -21.26 3.39
CA PRO A 171 -0.84 -22.03 4.17
C PRO A 171 -0.50 -21.97 5.67
N VAL A 172 -1.52 -21.77 6.50
CA VAL A 172 -1.43 -21.78 7.96
C VAL A 172 -2.51 -22.65 8.58
N GLU A 173 -2.24 -23.11 9.81
CA GLU A 173 -3.14 -23.96 10.61
C GLU A 173 -3.55 -23.26 11.92
N GLY A 174 -4.31 -23.96 12.74
CA GLY A 174 -4.62 -23.51 14.12
C GLY A 174 -5.59 -22.32 14.20
N GLY A 175 -6.39 -22.06 13.18
CA GLY A 175 -7.34 -20.94 13.17
C GLY A 175 -6.69 -19.58 12.86
N ARG A 176 -5.39 -19.55 12.58
CA ARG A 176 -4.61 -18.38 12.12
C ARG A 176 -4.93 -18.01 10.67
N GLY A 177 -4.39 -16.89 10.22
CA GLY A 177 -4.45 -16.45 8.84
C GLY A 177 -5.56 -15.45 8.55
N ILE A 178 -5.82 -15.23 7.28
CA ILE A 178 -6.83 -14.27 6.80
C ILE A 178 -8.22 -14.81 7.12
N LEU A 179 -8.92 -14.11 8.01
CA LEU A 179 -10.29 -14.47 8.43
C LEU A 179 -11.30 -14.02 7.39
N ALA A 180 -11.12 -12.82 6.86
CA ALA A 180 -11.95 -12.24 5.81
C ALA A 180 -11.17 -11.17 5.04
N SER A 181 -11.47 -11.03 3.76
CA SER A 181 -11.01 -9.95 2.90
C SER A 181 -12.14 -9.47 1.99
N LYS A 182 -12.18 -8.18 1.69
CA LYS A 182 -13.08 -7.59 0.70
C LYS A 182 -12.37 -6.50 -0.07
N ILE A 183 -12.63 -6.44 -1.38
CA ILE A 183 -12.15 -5.40 -2.28
C ILE A 183 -13.32 -4.85 -3.08
N LYS A 184 -13.32 -3.55 -3.37
CA LYS A 184 -14.34 -2.86 -4.14
C LYS A 184 -13.75 -1.70 -4.94
N SER A 185 -14.41 -1.31 -6.03
CA SER A 185 -14.06 -0.13 -6.82
C SER A 185 -15.30 0.61 -7.32
N ASP A 186 -15.13 1.89 -7.67
CA ASP A 186 -16.15 2.71 -8.32
C ASP A 186 -15.50 3.67 -9.32
N GLY A 187 -15.52 3.31 -10.60
CA GLY A 187 -14.92 4.07 -11.67
C GLY A 187 -15.59 5.41 -11.97
N ARG A 188 -16.76 5.70 -11.38
CA ARG A 188 -17.43 7.02 -11.54
C ARG A 188 -16.64 8.17 -10.91
N TYR A 189 -15.69 7.85 -10.06
CA TYR A 189 -14.81 8.80 -9.38
C TYR A 189 -13.41 8.88 -10.01
N GLU A 190 -13.24 8.50 -11.29
CA GLU A 190 -11.93 8.43 -11.96
C GLU A 190 -11.12 9.74 -11.86
N GLU A 191 -11.78 10.90 -11.91
CA GLU A 191 -11.13 12.22 -11.85
C GLU A 191 -10.78 12.72 -10.43
N GLN A 192 -11.04 11.95 -9.38
CA GLN A 192 -10.74 12.38 -8.01
C GLN A 192 -9.26 12.32 -7.67
N LEU A 193 -8.55 11.31 -8.21
CA LEU A 193 -7.10 11.15 -8.14
C LEU A 193 -6.64 10.39 -9.39
N TYR A 194 -5.97 11.06 -10.30
CA TYR A 194 -5.60 10.50 -11.61
C TYR A 194 -4.36 11.18 -12.20
N SER A 195 -3.75 10.54 -13.19
CA SER A 195 -2.77 11.14 -14.09
C SER A 195 -3.42 11.39 -15.46
N PRO A 196 -3.48 12.64 -15.95
CA PRO A 196 -4.16 12.96 -17.21
C PRO A 196 -3.54 12.32 -18.44
N GLY A 197 -2.22 12.18 -18.46
CA GLY A 197 -1.44 11.74 -19.61
C GLY A 197 -0.60 10.51 -19.36
N GLY A 198 0.14 10.08 -20.38
CA GLY A 198 1.01 8.90 -20.35
C GLY A 198 0.35 7.61 -20.85
N GLY A 199 -0.99 7.60 -20.99
CA GLY A 199 -1.74 6.46 -21.53
C GLY A 199 -2.21 6.67 -22.98
N THR A 200 -3.03 5.74 -23.47
CA THR A 200 -3.53 5.75 -24.84
C THR A 200 -4.57 6.85 -25.09
N ARG A 201 -5.30 7.28 -24.05
CA ARG A 201 -6.27 8.39 -24.12
C ARG A 201 -5.55 9.72 -24.38
N LYS A 202 -4.39 9.91 -23.76
CA LYS A 202 -3.52 11.08 -23.92
C LYS A 202 -2.06 10.64 -23.94
N LYS A 203 -1.53 10.48 -25.16
CA LYS A 203 -0.19 9.92 -25.38
C LYS A 203 0.91 10.86 -24.86
N PRO A 204 2.08 10.33 -24.44
CA PRO A 204 3.22 11.15 -24.08
C PRO A 204 3.79 11.82 -25.35
N THR A 205 3.79 13.15 -25.38
CA THR A 205 4.38 14.00 -26.41
C THR A 205 5.12 15.15 -25.73
N ALA A 206 5.94 15.89 -26.46
CA ALA A 206 6.59 17.08 -25.91
C ALA A 206 5.57 18.09 -25.34
N GLU A 207 4.41 18.21 -25.99
CA GLU A 207 3.30 19.08 -25.57
C GLU A 207 2.67 18.64 -24.24
N THR A 208 2.33 17.33 -24.10
CA THR A 208 1.72 16.79 -22.89
C THR A 208 2.70 16.77 -21.72
N LEU A 209 4.00 16.56 -21.97
CA LEU A 209 5.03 16.67 -20.96
C LEU A 209 5.19 18.12 -20.47
N ALA A 210 5.25 19.09 -21.40
CA ALA A 210 5.31 20.50 -21.05
C ALA A 210 4.09 21.00 -20.28
N ALA A 211 2.90 20.41 -20.54
CA ALA A 211 1.65 20.69 -19.81
C ALA A 211 1.60 20.02 -18.42
N GLY A 212 2.58 19.18 -18.05
CA GLY A 212 2.57 18.46 -16.77
C GLY A 212 1.51 17.38 -16.66
N ASP A 213 1.04 16.82 -17.79
CA ASP A 213 -0.03 15.82 -17.82
C ASP A 213 0.37 14.47 -17.20
N HIS A 214 1.66 14.23 -17.00
CA HIS A 214 2.19 13.06 -16.32
C HIS A 214 2.11 13.17 -14.79
N PHE A 215 1.86 14.36 -14.24
CA PHE A 215 1.72 14.56 -12.81
C PHE A 215 0.32 14.17 -12.30
N PHE A 216 0.27 13.66 -11.09
CA PHE A 216 -0.98 13.36 -10.40
C PHE A 216 -1.79 14.63 -10.15
N LYS A 217 -3.09 14.54 -10.39
CA LYS A 217 -4.09 15.57 -10.07
C LYS A 217 -5.06 15.02 -9.03
N MET A 218 -5.44 15.85 -8.04
CA MET A 218 -6.27 15.40 -6.92
C MET A 218 -7.33 16.44 -6.54
N LYS A 219 -8.58 15.96 -6.31
CA LYS A 219 -9.70 16.75 -5.75
C LYS A 219 -9.90 16.38 -4.26
N GLY A 220 -9.01 16.88 -3.39
CA GLY A 220 -8.83 16.38 -2.02
C GLY A 220 -10.06 16.41 -1.11
N ASN A 221 -10.92 17.44 -1.19
CA ASN A 221 -12.07 17.59 -0.26
C ASN A 221 -13.15 16.53 -0.48
N GLU A 222 -13.44 16.18 -1.73
CA GLU A 222 -14.42 15.15 -2.08
C GLU A 222 -13.85 13.76 -1.77
N LEU A 223 -12.59 13.56 -2.14
CA LEU A 223 -11.86 12.33 -1.91
C LEU A 223 -11.84 11.96 -0.42
N PHE A 224 -11.62 12.93 0.48
CA PHE A 224 -11.63 12.72 1.93
C PHE A 224 -12.93 12.08 2.43
N LYS A 225 -14.08 12.64 2.04
CA LYS A 225 -15.41 12.15 2.49
C LYS A 225 -15.68 10.72 2.00
N VAL A 226 -15.35 10.45 0.74
CA VAL A 226 -15.53 9.13 0.13
C VAL A 226 -14.59 8.12 0.79
N ALA A 227 -13.33 8.48 1.01
CA ALA A 227 -12.33 7.62 1.64
C ALA A 227 -12.76 7.18 3.05
N VAL A 228 -13.10 8.13 3.93
CA VAL A 228 -13.51 7.84 5.31
C VAL A 228 -14.73 6.93 5.34
N ARG A 229 -15.74 7.19 4.50
CA ARG A 229 -16.94 6.38 4.42
C ARG A 229 -16.61 4.96 3.93
N SER A 230 -15.93 4.84 2.78
CA SER A 230 -15.67 3.55 2.13
C SER A 230 -14.76 2.65 2.96
N MET A 231 -13.71 3.23 3.59
CA MET A 231 -12.84 2.46 4.48
C MET A 231 -13.58 1.96 5.72
N ALA A 232 -14.40 2.80 6.36
CA ALA A 232 -15.17 2.38 7.53
C ALA A 232 -16.24 1.31 7.18
N GLU A 233 -16.95 1.47 6.07
CA GLU A 233 -17.96 0.52 5.62
C GLU A 233 -17.35 -0.85 5.29
N ILE A 234 -16.27 -0.88 4.47
CA ILE A 234 -15.66 -2.16 4.08
C ILE A 234 -14.98 -2.87 5.26
N SER A 235 -14.46 -2.11 6.22
CA SER A 235 -13.91 -2.65 7.46
C SER A 235 -15.00 -3.34 8.30
N ARG A 236 -16.17 -2.70 8.47
CA ARG A 236 -17.31 -3.33 9.14
C ARG A 236 -17.78 -4.60 8.43
N ASP A 237 -17.85 -4.54 7.10
CA ASP A 237 -18.21 -5.69 6.26
C ASP A 237 -17.27 -6.89 6.49
N VAL A 238 -15.95 -6.63 6.59
CA VAL A 238 -14.94 -7.66 6.85
C VAL A 238 -15.07 -8.22 8.27
N LEU A 239 -15.22 -7.34 9.27
CA LEU A 239 -15.44 -7.75 10.67
C LEU A 239 -16.70 -8.60 10.81
N GLN A 240 -17.81 -8.17 10.21
CA GLN A 240 -19.07 -8.92 10.21
C GLN A 240 -18.93 -10.29 9.56
N THR A 241 -18.22 -10.37 8.41
CA THR A 241 -17.98 -11.64 7.72
C THR A 241 -17.15 -12.60 8.57
N ALA A 242 -16.21 -12.08 9.36
CA ALA A 242 -15.37 -12.86 10.27
C ALA A 242 -16.05 -13.19 11.61
N GLY A 243 -17.20 -12.59 11.93
CA GLY A 243 -17.86 -12.72 13.23
C GLY A 243 -17.08 -12.05 14.37
N VAL A 244 -16.31 -11.00 14.07
CA VAL A 244 -15.43 -10.27 15.00
C VAL A 244 -16.01 -8.88 15.28
N LYS A 245 -15.92 -8.41 16.53
CA LYS A 245 -16.31 -7.05 16.91
C LYS A 245 -15.12 -6.09 16.80
N SER A 246 -15.40 -4.79 16.67
CA SER A 246 -14.36 -3.75 16.66
C SER A 246 -13.49 -3.76 17.92
N ASP A 247 -14.09 -4.07 19.08
CA ASP A 247 -13.38 -4.13 20.36
C ASP A 247 -12.37 -5.27 20.45
N ASP A 248 -12.51 -6.30 19.60
CA ASP A 248 -11.60 -7.44 19.55
C ASP A 248 -10.35 -7.17 18.72
N ILE A 249 -10.31 -6.05 17.96
CA ILE A 249 -9.16 -5.67 17.13
C ILE A 249 -7.98 -5.35 18.04
N SER A 250 -6.87 -6.08 17.87
CA SER A 250 -5.61 -5.81 18.58
C SER A 250 -4.86 -4.64 17.93
N LEU A 251 -4.84 -4.59 16.60
CA LEU A 251 -4.13 -3.56 15.83
C LEU A 251 -4.89 -3.19 14.55
N PHE A 252 -5.03 -1.89 14.30
CA PHE A 252 -5.56 -1.36 13.05
C PHE A 252 -4.44 -0.65 12.29
N ILE A 253 -4.17 -1.09 11.07
CA ILE A 253 -3.19 -0.51 10.15
C ILE A 253 -3.93 0.04 8.92
N PRO A 254 -4.39 1.30 8.93
CA PRO A 254 -4.97 1.94 7.76
C PRO A 254 -3.90 2.34 6.75
N HIS A 255 -4.29 2.52 5.50
CA HIS A 255 -3.49 3.23 4.51
C HIS A 255 -3.08 4.61 5.05
N GLN A 256 -1.80 4.95 4.93
CA GLN A 256 -1.18 6.17 5.45
C GLN A 256 -1.35 7.34 4.45
N ALA A 257 -2.60 7.73 4.18
CA ALA A 257 -2.89 8.83 3.25
C ALA A 257 -2.82 10.21 3.91
N ASN A 258 -3.39 10.30 5.11
CA ASN A 258 -3.55 11.52 5.87
C ASN A 258 -3.98 11.16 7.30
N GLN A 259 -3.33 11.73 8.31
CA GLN A 259 -3.63 11.44 9.72
C GLN A 259 -5.11 11.69 10.08
N ARG A 260 -5.72 12.73 9.52
CA ARG A 260 -7.14 13.06 9.75
C ARG A 260 -8.10 12.01 9.18
N ILE A 261 -7.72 11.34 8.06
CA ILE A 261 -8.50 10.21 7.52
C ILE A 261 -8.39 9.03 8.48
N THR A 262 -7.18 8.72 8.94
CA THR A 262 -6.93 7.65 9.91
C THR A 262 -7.79 7.82 11.17
N GLU A 263 -7.77 9.00 11.79
CA GLU A 263 -8.55 9.34 12.97
C GLU A 263 -10.06 9.21 12.72
N ALA A 264 -10.55 9.76 11.61
CA ALA A 264 -11.97 9.71 11.26
C ALA A 264 -12.48 8.30 10.96
N VAL A 265 -11.63 7.41 10.41
CA VAL A 265 -11.98 5.99 10.19
C VAL A 265 -11.97 5.23 11.50
N ALA A 266 -10.96 5.42 12.36
CA ALA A 266 -10.88 4.81 13.69
C ALA A 266 -12.09 5.17 14.56
N ASP A 267 -12.47 6.46 14.60
CA ASP A 267 -13.67 6.95 15.30
C ASP A 267 -14.94 6.24 14.78
N ARG A 268 -15.14 6.16 13.47
CA ARG A 268 -16.28 5.46 12.88
C ARG A 268 -16.34 3.97 13.17
N LEU A 269 -15.19 3.34 13.43
CA LEU A 269 -15.08 1.93 13.78
C LEU A 269 -15.15 1.69 15.30
N ASN A 270 -15.15 2.75 16.12
CA ASN A 270 -14.96 2.71 17.57
C ASN A 270 -13.65 1.99 17.96
N VAL A 271 -12.58 2.21 17.21
CA VAL A 271 -11.24 1.69 17.51
C VAL A 271 -10.45 2.80 18.20
N ASP A 272 -9.96 2.51 19.42
CA ASP A 272 -9.12 3.46 20.16
C ASP A 272 -7.80 3.73 19.43
N MET A 273 -7.38 5.00 19.39
CA MET A 273 -6.16 5.41 18.68
C MET A 273 -4.87 4.74 19.19
N SER A 274 -4.86 4.22 20.42
CA SER A 274 -3.73 3.42 20.95
C SER A 274 -3.53 2.09 20.20
N ARG A 275 -4.59 1.59 19.55
CA ARG A 275 -4.58 0.39 18.70
C ARG A 275 -4.36 0.71 17.22
N VAL A 276 -4.27 1.97 16.84
CA VAL A 276 -4.00 2.39 15.46
C VAL A 276 -2.50 2.60 15.27
N TYR A 277 -1.98 2.06 14.18
CA TYR A 277 -0.60 2.35 13.80
C TYR A 277 -0.55 3.44 12.75
N SER A 278 0.35 4.40 12.94
CA SER A 278 0.62 5.45 11.97
C SER A 278 2.12 5.76 11.92
N ASN A 279 2.69 5.73 10.74
CA ASN A 279 4.06 6.13 10.42
C ASN A 279 4.10 7.28 9.39
N ILE A 280 2.95 7.86 9.09
CA ILE A 280 2.79 8.90 8.07
C ILE A 280 3.69 10.12 8.30
N ALA A 281 3.98 10.42 9.57
CA ALA A 281 4.83 11.56 9.93
C ALA A 281 6.25 11.48 9.35
N VAL A 282 6.76 10.25 9.15
CA VAL A 282 8.15 10.01 8.70
C VAL A 282 8.26 9.51 7.27
N HIS A 283 7.23 8.87 6.74
CA HIS A 283 7.26 8.31 5.37
C HIS A 283 6.40 9.07 4.37
N GLY A 284 5.43 9.88 4.85
CA GLY A 284 4.41 10.45 3.99
C GLY A 284 3.46 9.37 3.44
N ASN A 285 2.78 9.69 2.36
CA ASN A 285 1.89 8.76 1.67
C ASN A 285 2.68 7.97 0.62
N THR A 286 3.02 6.72 0.90
CA THR A 286 3.70 5.80 -0.01
C THR A 286 2.73 4.91 -0.79
N SER A 287 1.46 5.32 -0.96
CA SER A 287 0.42 4.62 -1.73
C SER A 287 0.28 3.13 -1.35
N SER A 288 0.46 2.21 -2.32
CA SER A 288 0.36 0.75 -2.14
C SER A 288 1.36 0.19 -1.12
N ALA A 289 2.51 0.84 -0.95
CA ALA A 289 3.56 0.43 -0.02
C ALA A 289 3.25 0.75 1.46
N SER A 290 2.31 1.66 1.73
CA SER A 290 2.09 2.21 3.07
C SER A 290 1.69 1.17 4.11
N ILE A 291 0.76 0.27 3.77
CA ILE A 291 0.30 -0.79 4.68
C ILE A 291 1.39 -1.83 4.93
N PRO A 292 2.05 -2.42 3.91
CA PRO A 292 3.06 -3.42 4.16
C PRO A 292 4.32 -2.87 4.86
N ILE A 293 4.71 -1.62 4.63
CA ILE A 293 5.76 -0.95 5.42
C ILE A 293 5.33 -0.86 6.89
N ALA A 294 4.13 -0.33 7.15
CA ALA A 294 3.60 -0.18 8.50
C ALA A 294 3.44 -1.54 9.22
N LEU A 295 3.04 -2.58 8.49
CA LEU A 295 2.92 -3.95 9.01
C LEU A 295 4.28 -4.50 9.44
N ASP A 296 5.31 -4.38 8.58
CA ASP A 296 6.66 -4.87 8.89
C ASP A 296 7.28 -4.12 10.08
N GLU A 297 7.11 -2.81 10.15
CA GLU A 297 7.54 -2.01 11.31
C GLU A 297 6.84 -2.45 12.61
N CYS A 298 5.54 -2.79 12.54
CA CYS A 298 4.80 -3.32 13.70
C CYS A 298 5.31 -4.70 14.12
N VAL A 299 5.64 -5.57 13.16
CA VAL A 299 6.20 -6.91 13.43
C VAL A 299 7.59 -6.77 14.06
N ALA A 300 8.47 -5.98 13.47
CA ALA A 300 9.83 -5.73 13.97
C ALA A 300 9.83 -5.10 15.37
N ALA A 301 8.87 -4.24 15.67
CA ALA A 301 8.69 -3.62 17.00
C ALA A 301 7.98 -4.54 18.02
N GLY A 302 7.60 -5.77 17.67
CA GLY A 302 6.88 -6.70 18.54
C GLY A 302 5.46 -6.22 18.94
N ARG A 303 4.88 -5.33 18.13
CA ARG A 303 3.50 -4.84 18.33
C ARG A 303 2.43 -5.82 17.84
N VAL A 304 2.83 -6.82 17.06
CA VAL A 304 1.98 -7.90 16.59
C VAL A 304 2.42 -9.21 17.22
N LYS A 305 1.50 -9.90 17.86
CA LYS A 305 1.75 -11.16 18.59
C LYS A 305 0.84 -12.26 18.06
N GLU A 306 1.22 -13.51 18.32
CA GLU A 306 0.39 -14.67 17.97
C GLU A 306 -1.01 -14.56 18.59
N GLY A 307 -2.02 -14.77 17.76
CA GLY A 307 -3.43 -14.64 18.11
C GLY A 307 -4.04 -13.25 17.94
N ASP A 308 -3.22 -12.20 17.77
CA ASP A 308 -3.70 -10.83 17.54
C ASP A 308 -4.57 -10.73 16.30
N LEU A 309 -5.63 -9.90 16.39
CA LEU A 309 -6.48 -9.54 15.27
C LEU A 309 -5.99 -8.23 14.66
N VAL A 310 -5.40 -8.33 13.48
CA VAL A 310 -4.87 -7.20 12.72
C VAL A 310 -5.85 -6.85 11.59
N LEU A 311 -6.46 -5.68 11.67
CA LEU A 311 -7.30 -5.11 10.61
C LEU A 311 -6.45 -4.18 9.76
N MET A 312 -6.50 -4.36 8.44
CA MET A 312 -5.91 -3.46 7.44
C MET A 312 -7.00 -2.91 6.53
N ALA A 313 -6.98 -1.62 6.23
CA ALA A 313 -7.96 -1.00 5.33
C ALA A 313 -7.31 0.09 4.48
N SER A 314 -7.70 0.17 3.21
CA SER A 314 -7.17 1.14 2.26
C SER A 314 -8.26 1.75 1.38
N PHE A 315 -7.90 2.91 0.82
CA PHE A 315 -8.65 3.61 -0.22
C PHE A 315 -7.66 4.31 -1.16
N GLY A 316 -7.90 4.26 -2.45
CA GLY A 316 -7.00 4.82 -3.47
C GLY A 316 -7.71 5.34 -4.69
N GLY A 317 -6.93 5.91 -5.61
CA GLY A 317 -7.41 6.38 -6.91
C GLY A 317 -8.14 5.28 -7.69
N GLY A 318 -9.06 5.69 -8.54
CA GLY A 318 -9.84 4.79 -9.36
C GLY A 318 -11.38 4.95 -9.25
N VAL A 319 -12.09 5.12 -8.13
CA VAL A 319 -11.53 4.83 -6.81
C VAL A 319 -11.56 3.33 -6.50
N THR A 320 -10.63 2.90 -5.68
CA THR A 320 -10.50 1.52 -5.21
C THR A 320 -10.44 1.51 -3.69
N TRP A 321 -10.98 0.47 -3.04
CA TRP A 321 -10.83 0.29 -1.59
C TRP A 321 -10.89 -1.16 -1.20
N GLY A 322 -10.33 -1.49 -0.05
CA GLY A 322 -10.31 -2.85 0.47
C GLY A 322 -10.03 -2.90 1.95
N ALA A 323 -10.39 -4.03 2.56
CA ALA A 323 -10.02 -4.37 3.92
C ALA A 323 -9.69 -5.87 4.03
N VAL A 324 -8.77 -6.18 4.93
CA VAL A 324 -8.34 -7.54 5.26
C VAL A 324 -8.23 -7.65 6.78
N LEU A 325 -8.80 -8.71 7.34
CA LEU A 325 -8.64 -9.08 8.74
C LEU A 325 -7.82 -10.36 8.85
N VAL A 326 -6.71 -10.28 9.58
CA VAL A 326 -5.79 -11.40 9.81
C VAL A 326 -5.79 -11.76 11.29
N ARG A 327 -5.83 -13.04 11.61
CA ARG A 327 -5.40 -13.54 12.90
C ARG A 327 -3.95 -13.96 12.78
N TRP A 328 -3.10 -13.26 13.49
CA TRP A 328 -1.64 -13.41 13.40
C TRP A 328 -1.13 -14.74 13.94
#